data_385a70deeaecd435bc8b113e95c9da8f
#
_entry.id   385a70deeaecd435bc8b113e95c9da8f
#
_cell.length_a   1.000
_cell.length_b   1.000
_cell.length_c   1.000
_cell.angle_alpha   90.00
_cell.angle_beta   90.00
_cell.angle_gamma   90.00
#
_symmetry.space_group_name_H-M   'P 1'
#
loop_
_entity.id
_entity.type
_entity.pdbx_description
1 polymer ?
#
loop_
_entity_poly.entity_id
_entity_poly.type
_entity_poly.pdbx_seq_one_letter_code
_entity_poly.pdbx_strand_id
1 'polypeptide(L)'
;MIATDIPEGFERQSRRSPLTDPWEPIYSKQTPDAIILGLRLATPHTNARGFVHGGLIAALTDKAMGHSCGHKMGGAHSLVTVSMSIDFISSAQIGQWLTVETDVIKTGSTICFAQCFVKADDAVIARANAMFRVVPKKG
;
A
#
# COMPACT_ATOMS: atom_id res chain seq x y z
N MET A 1 2.94 13.08 -23.41
CA MET A 1 1.82 12.13 -23.26
C MET A 1 1.93 11.44 -21.92
N ILE A 2 0.85 11.41 -21.16
CA ILE A 2 0.83 10.72 -19.88
C ILE A 2 0.69 9.24 -20.15
N ALA A 3 1.59 8.44 -19.56
CA ALA A 3 1.49 6.98 -19.66
C ALA A 3 0.22 6.51 -18.95
N THR A 4 -0.56 5.67 -19.63
CA THR A 4 -1.79 5.09 -19.09
C THR A 4 -1.69 3.57 -18.92
N ASP A 5 -0.58 3.01 -19.35
CA ASP A 5 -0.37 1.57 -19.27
C ASP A 5 -0.28 1.09 -17.83
N ILE A 6 -0.87 -0.06 -17.59
CA ILE A 6 -0.79 -0.72 -16.30
C ILE A 6 0.30 -1.79 -16.40
N PRO A 7 1.32 -1.75 -15.53
CA PRO A 7 2.40 -2.73 -15.59
C PRO A 7 1.89 -4.15 -15.47
N GLU A 8 2.61 -5.08 -16.12
CA GLU A 8 2.24 -6.48 -16.16
C GLU A 8 2.11 -7.06 -14.75
N GLY A 9 1.07 -7.86 -14.55
CA GLY A 9 0.79 -8.53 -13.28
C GLY A 9 -0.10 -7.76 -12.34
N PHE A 10 -0.38 -6.48 -12.63
CA PHE A 10 -1.30 -5.67 -11.83
C PHE A 10 -2.73 -5.80 -12.35
N GLU A 11 -3.66 -5.99 -11.42
CA GLU A 11 -5.10 -6.04 -11.69
C GLU A 11 -5.81 -5.08 -10.74
N ARG A 12 -7.04 -4.66 -11.11
CA ARG A 12 -7.85 -3.86 -10.20
C ARG A 12 -7.98 -4.57 -8.86
N GLN A 13 -7.70 -3.88 -7.76
CA GLN A 13 -7.81 -4.49 -6.44
C GLN A 13 -9.26 -4.89 -6.14
N SER A 14 -9.44 -6.03 -5.46
CA SER A 14 -10.76 -6.49 -5.05
C SER A 14 -11.17 -5.96 -3.67
N ARG A 15 -10.20 -5.63 -2.82
CA ARG A 15 -10.44 -5.16 -1.46
C ARG A 15 -10.55 -3.64 -1.40
N ARG A 16 -11.75 -3.16 -1.70
CA ARG A 16 -12.07 -1.74 -1.69
C ARG A 16 -12.51 -1.30 -0.30
N SER A 17 -12.38 -0.01 -0.01
CA SER A 17 -12.88 0.59 1.22
C SER A 17 -13.41 1.99 0.95
N PRO A 18 -14.35 2.48 1.76
CA PRO A 18 -14.86 3.84 1.58
C PRO A 18 -13.78 4.92 1.61
N LEU A 19 -12.74 4.72 2.44
CA LEU A 19 -11.64 5.70 2.52
C LEU A 19 -10.87 5.81 1.20
N THR A 20 -10.58 4.67 0.57
CA THR A 20 -9.76 4.66 -0.63
C THR A 20 -10.57 4.71 -1.93
N ASP A 21 -11.89 4.53 -1.87
CA ASP A 21 -12.74 4.56 -3.06
C ASP A 21 -12.56 5.81 -3.93
N PRO A 22 -12.45 7.04 -3.38
CA PRO A 22 -12.22 8.22 -4.20
C PRO A 22 -10.90 8.21 -4.97
N TRP A 23 -9.97 7.32 -4.61
CA TRP A 23 -8.65 7.23 -5.23
C TRP A 23 -8.55 6.11 -6.27
N GLU A 24 -9.60 5.34 -6.46
CA GLU A 24 -9.62 4.29 -7.50
C GLU A 24 -9.46 4.91 -8.90
N PRO A 25 -8.85 4.21 -9.83
CA PRO A 25 -8.48 2.79 -9.77
C PRO A 25 -7.18 2.54 -9.02
N ILE A 26 -7.21 1.61 -8.10
CA ILE A 26 -6.04 1.10 -7.39
C ILE A 26 -5.85 -0.35 -7.84
N TYR A 27 -4.60 -0.71 -8.09
CA TYR A 27 -4.24 -2.02 -8.61
C TYR A 27 -3.45 -2.80 -7.58
N SER A 28 -3.47 -4.12 -7.71
CA SER A 28 -2.67 -4.97 -6.86
C SER A 28 -2.01 -6.07 -7.69
N LYS A 29 -0.85 -6.50 -7.21
CA LYS A 29 -0.12 -7.64 -7.77
C LYS A 29 0.23 -8.55 -6.61
N GLN A 30 -0.26 -9.78 -6.68
CA GLN A 30 -0.03 -10.76 -5.63
C GLN A 30 1.27 -11.51 -5.91
N THR A 31 2.12 -11.63 -4.90
CA THR A 31 3.31 -12.48 -4.92
C THR A 31 3.15 -13.53 -3.81
N PRO A 32 4.01 -14.57 -3.74
CA PRO A 32 3.93 -15.51 -2.64
C PRO A 32 4.05 -14.86 -1.26
N ASP A 33 4.80 -13.76 -1.16
CA ASP A 33 5.16 -13.16 0.11
C ASP A 33 4.42 -11.88 0.45
N ALA A 34 3.73 -11.25 -0.51
CA ALA A 34 3.12 -9.94 -0.28
C ALA A 34 2.05 -9.61 -1.31
N ILE A 35 1.34 -8.51 -1.05
CA ILE A 35 0.45 -7.89 -2.01
C ILE A 35 1.02 -6.51 -2.31
N ILE A 36 1.43 -6.29 -3.55
CA ILE A 36 1.96 -5.01 -4.01
C ILE A 36 0.79 -4.15 -4.48
N LEU A 37 0.66 -2.95 -3.94
CA LEU A 37 -0.33 -1.98 -4.45
C LEU A 37 0.31 -1.10 -5.50
N GLY A 38 -0.47 -0.72 -6.50
CA GLY A 38 -0.02 0.16 -7.55
C GLY A 38 -1.10 1.14 -7.98
N LEU A 39 -0.68 2.31 -8.42
CA LEU A 39 -1.62 3.35 -8.80
C LEU A 39 -0.94 4.38 -9.70
N ARG A 40 -1.62 4.77 -10.79
CA ARG A 40 -1.16 5.87 -11.63
C ARG A 40 -1.60 7.16 -10.98
N LEU A 41 -0.64 8.02 -10.61
CA LEU A 41 -0.95 9.27 -9.93
C LEU A 41 -1.77 10.20 -10.82
N ALA A 42 -2.84 10.71 -10.25
CA ALA A 42 -3.77 11.60 -10.90
C ALA A 42 -4.19 12.71 -9.92
N THR A 43 -4.99 13.63 -10.35
CA THR A 43 -5.40 14.79 -9.52
C THR A 43 -5.94 14.43 -8.15
N PRO A 44 -6.81 13.39 -7.98
CA PRO A 44 -7.34 13.07 -6.65
C PRO A 44 -6.29 12.61 -5.63
N HIS A 45 -5.08 12.31 -6.08
CA HIS A 45 -4.00 11.79 -5.25
C HIS A 45 -3.02 12.87 -4.80
N THR A 46 -3.28 14.14 -5.16
CA THR A 46 -2.29 15.21 -4.98
C THR A 46 -2.74 16.23 -3.94
N ASN A 47 -1.74 16.97 -3.43
CA ASN A 47 -1.97 18.12 -2.58
C ASN A 47 -2.18 19.39 -3.46
N ALA A 48 -2.36 20.55 -2.79
CA ALA A 48 -2.60 21.81 -3.47
C ALA A 48 -1.44 22.23 -4.40
N ARG A 49 -0.25 21.67 -4.21
CA ARG A 49 0.94 21.96 -5.03
C ARG A 49 1.10 21.01 -6.22
N GLY A 50 0.19 20.04 -6.37
CA GLY A 50 0.25 19.09 -7.49
C GLY A 50 1.17 17.90 -7.27
N PHE A 51 1.69 17.72 -6.06
CA PHE A 51 2.50 16.55 -5.70
C PHE A 51 1.68 15.53 -4.94
N VAL A 52 2.13 14.27 -4.95
CA VAL A 52 1.44 13.22 -4.21
C VAL A 52 1.24 13.63 -2.75
N HIS A 53 0.03 13.41 -2.23
CA HIS A 53 -0.31 13.77 -0.86
C HIS A 53 0.25 12.75 0.12
N GLY A 54 0.89 13.25 1.20
CA GLY A 54 1.43 12.37 2.24
C GLY A 54 0.36 11.51 2.89
N GLY A 55 -0.86 12.04 3.04
CA GLY A 55 -1.99 11.28 3.57
C GLY A 55 -2.40 10.10 2.69
N LEU A 56 -2.32 10.26 1.36
CA LEU A 56 -2.55 9.15 0.44
C LEU A 56 -1.50 8.06 0.67
N ILE A 57 -0.24 8.46 0.73
CA ILE A 57 0.86 7.51 0.99
C ILE A 57 0.63 6.78 2.31
N ALA A 58 0.25 7.50 3.36
CA ALA A 58 0.00 6.89 4.67
C ALA A 58 -1.11 5.83 4.60
N ALA A 59 -2.22 6.13 3.93
CA ALA A 59 -3.32 5.19 3.80
C ALA A 59 -2.94 3.96 2.96
N LEU A 60 -2.21 4.17 1.87
CA LEU A 60 -1.81 3.06 1.00
C LEU A 60 -0.76 2.17 1.65
N THR A 61 0.19 2.74 2.41
CA THR A 61 1.19 1.94 3.13
C THR A 61 0.56 1.11 4.22
N ASP A 62 -0.37 1.69 4.98
CA ASP A 62 -1.12 0.96 6.00
C ASP A 62 -1.85 -0.23 5.37
N LYS A 63 -2.58 0.03 4.30
CA LYS A 63 -3.33 -1.00 3.57
C LYS A 63 -2.42 -2.10 3.02
N ALA A 64 -1.34 -1.71 2.36
CA ALA A 64 -0.42 -2.67 1.73
C ALA A 64 0.25 -3.56 2.77
N MET A 65 0.72 -2.99 3.87
CA MET A 65 1.38 -3.76 4.93
C MET A 65 0.40 -4.68 5.64
N GLY A 66 -0.80 -4.19 5.95
CA GLY A 66 -1.84 -5.01 6.59
C GLY A 66 -2.28 -6.18 5.70
N HIS A 67 -2.56 -5.92 4.44
CA HIS A 67 -2.97 -6.96 3.49
C HIS A 67 -1.85 -7.97 3.22
N SER A 68 -0.61 -7.51 3.18
CA SER A 68 0.55 -8.41 2.99
C SER A 68 0.72 -9.33 4.18
N CYS A 69 0.60 -8.81 5.39
CA CYS A 69 0.63 -9.64 6.60
C CYS A 69 -0.50 -10.67 6.58
N GLY A 70 -1.72 -10.26 6.27
CA GLY A 70 -2.86 -11.17 6.18
C GLY A 70 -2.66 -12.25 5.13
N HIS A 71 -2.13 -11.87 3.98
CA HIS A 71 -1.82 -12.80 2.89
C HIS A 71 -0.77 -13.84 3.33
N LYS A 72 0.28 -13.40 3.99
CA LYS A 72 1.34 -14.28 4.49
C LYS A 72 0.81 -15.26 5.52
N MET A 73 -0.22 -14.87 6.26
CA MET A 73 -0.86 -15.69 7.29
C MET A 73 -1.99 -16.59 6.75
N GLY A 74 -2.20 -16.61 5.44
CA GLY A 74 -3.24 -17.43 4.81
C GLY A 74 -4.64 -16.82 4.80
N GLY A 75 -4.79 -15.56 5.19
CA GLY A 75 -6.05 -14.82 5.06
C GLY A 75 -7.10 -15.12 6.12
N ALA A 76 -6.79 -15.93 7.15
CA ALA A 76 -7.77 -16.36 8.14
C ALA A 76 -7.97 -15.37 9.30
N HIS A 77 -7.26 -14.24 9.29
CA HIS A 77 -7.24 -13.30 10.40
C HIS A 77 -7.52 -11.88 9.93
N SER A 78 -8.06 -11.07 10.83
CA SER A 78 -8.13 -9.62 10.66
C SER A 78 -6.94 -8.99 11.35
N LEU A 79 -6.48 -7.86 10.84
CA LEU A 79 -5.35 -7.15 11.40
C LEU A 79 -5.76 -5.72 11.73
N VAL A 80 -5.33 -5.25 12.90
CA VAL A 80 -5.58 -3.89 13.37
C VAL A 80 -4.24 -3.19 13.51
N THR A 81 -4.08 -2.05 12.89
CA THR A 81 -2.86 -1.26 12.97
C THR A 81 -2.67 -0.75 14.41
N VAL A 82 -1.54 -1.09 15.00
CA VAL A 82 -1.17 -0.64 16.34
C VAL A 82 -0.25 0.56 16.28
N SER A 83 0.72 0.52 15.36
CA SER A 83 1.73 1.55 15.24
C SER A 83 2.22 1.60 13.81
N MET A 84 2.48 2.80 13.31
CA MET A 84 3.03 2.99 11.97
C MET A 84 3.91 4.21 11.96
N SER A 85 5.07 4.10 11.32
CA SER A 85 6.01 5.20 11.14
C SER A 85 6.32 5.33 9.67
N ILE A 86 6.36 6.56 9.16
CA ILE A 86 6.62 6.85 7.76
C ILE A 86 7.69 7.93 7.65
N ASP A 87 8.66 7.71 6.76
CA ASP A 87 9.61 8.73 6.35
C ASP A 87 9.30 9.11 4.91
N PHE A 88 9.03 10.39 4.67
CA PHE A 88 8.83 10.94 3.34
C PHE A 88 10.17 11.42 2.81
N ILE A 89 10.68 10.75 1.78
CA ILE A 89 12.05 10.94 1.29
C ILE A 89 12.08 11.89 0.10
N SER A 90 11.10 11.76 -0.80
CA SER A 90 11.00 12.55 -2.02
C SER A 90 9.54 12.73 -2.39
N SER A 91 9.25 13.40 -3.49
CA SER A 91 7.88 13.60 -3.94
C SER A 91 7.66 12.93 -5.31
N ALA A 92 6.40 12.88 -5.72
CA ALA A 92 6.01 12.33 -7.00
C ALA A 92 4.91 13.18 -7.61
N GLN A 93 4.74 13.07 -8.92
CA GLN A 93 3.86 13.92 -9.71
C GLN A 93 2.82 13.10 -10.46
N ILE A 94 1.78 13.80 -10.93
CA ILE A 94 0.75 13.21 -11.79
C ILE A 94 1.41 12.53 -12.98
N GLY A 95 0.92 11.32 -13.30
CA GLY A 95 1.42 10.52 -14.41
C GLY A 95 2.41 9.44 -13.99
N GLN A 96 3.07 9.57 -12.84
CA GLN A 96 4.00 8.56 -12.38
C GLN A 96 3.26 7.33 -11.84
N TRP A 97 3.88 6.17 -11.96
CA TRP A 97 3.36 4.92 -11.42
C TRP A 97 3.88 4.72 -10.00
N LEU A 98 2.97 4.75 -9.05
CA LEU A 98 3.30 4.55 -7.63
C LEU A 98 3.12 3.09 -7.26
N THR A 99 4.11 2.51 -6.58
CA THR A 99 3.97 1.17 -6.00
C THR A 99 4.29 1.21 -4.51
N VAL A 100 3.63 0.32 -3.76
CA VAL A 100 3.94 0.07 -2.36
C VAL A 100 4.36 -1.38 -2.25
N GLU A 101 5.63 -1.61 -1.93
CA GLU A 101 6.24 -2.93 -1.89
C GLU A 101 6.56 -3.28 -0.45
N THR A 102 5.91 -4.31 0.07
CA THR A 102 5.98 -4.70 1.48
C THR A 102 6.88 -5.90 1.69
N ASP A 103 7.70 -5.81 2.76
CA ASP A 103 8.36 -6.95 3.37
C ASP A 103 7.66 -7.28 4.66
N VAL A 104 7.10 -8.48 4.77
CA VAL A 104 6.55 -8.98 6.03
C VAL A 104 7.72 -9.50 6.84
N ILE A 105 8.06 -8.80 7.92
CA ILE A 105 9.23 -9.10 8.73
C ILE A 105 8.99 -10.32 9.61
N LYS A 106 7.80 -10.36 10.25
CA LYS A 106 7.46 -11.48 11.13
C LYS A 106 5.95 -11.55 11.27
N THR A 107 5.41 -12.75 11.15
CA THR A 107 4.02 -13.05 11.50
C THR A 107 4.02 -13.82 12.82
N GLY A 108 3.06 -13.48 13.67
CA GLY A 108 2.89 -14.16 14.96
C GLY A 108 1.43 -14.40 15.27
N SER A 109 1.15 -15.06 16.38
CA SER A 109 -0.22 -15.32 16.78
C SER A 109 -0.95 -14.08 17.28
N THR A 110 -0.22 -13.07 17.74
CA THR A 110 -0.80 -11.86 18.32
C THR A 110 -0.37 -10.59 17.61
N ILE A 111 0.86 -10.53 17.08
CA ILE A 111 1.44 -9.33 16.46
C ILE A 111 2.17 -9.72 15.18
N CYS A 112 2.03 -8.87 14.17
CA CYS A 112 2.78 -8.95 12.92
C CYS A 112 3.59 -7.67 12.72
N PHE A 113 4.76 -7.79 12.12
CA PHE A 113 5.64 -6.68 11.79
C PHE A 113 5.88 -6.64 10.28
N ALA A 114 5.80 -5.45 9.70
CA ALA A 114 6.07 -5.25 8.29
C ALA A 114 6.79 -3.93 8.05
N GLN A 115 7.48 -3.87 6.93
CA GLN A 115 8.03 -2.62 6.41
C GLN A 115 7.69 -2.53 4.92
N CYS A 116 7.75 -1.33 4.36
CA CYS A 116 7.51 -1.15 2.94
C CYS A 116 8.32 0.00 2.38
N PHE A 117 8.52 -0.04 1.06
CA PHE A 117 9.03 1.08 0.29
C PHE A 117 7.95 1.55 -0.67
N VAL A 118 7.81 2.86 -0.78
CA VAL A 118 6.94 3.49 -1.77
C VAL A 118 7.83 4.01 -2.89
N LYS A 119 7.53 3.60 -4.11
CA LYS A 119 8.32 3.98 -5.28
C LYS A 119 7.44 4.70 -6.29
N ALA A 120 8.01 5.68 -6.95
CA ALA A 120 7.40 6.34 -8.10
C ALA A 120 8.33 6.16 -9.30
N ASP A 121 7.85 5.47 -10.34
CA ASP A 121 8.68 5.08 -11.49
C ASP A 121 10.01 4.47 -11.04
N ASP A 122 9.93 3.51 -10.10
CA ASP A 122 11.04 2.76 -9.51
C ASP A 122 11.99 3.54 -8.59
N ALA A 123 11.77 4.83 -8.39
CA ALA A 123 12.56 5.62 -7.43
C ALA A 123 11.87 5.63 -6.06
N VAL A 124 12.60 5.33 -5.00
CA VAL A 124 12.05 5.35 -3.64
C VAL A 124 11.69 6.78 -3.24
N ILE A 125 10.43 6.98 -2.84
CA ILE A 125 9.95 8.29 -2.38
C ILE A 125 9.53 8.30 -0.93
N ALA A 126 9.29 7.12 -0.34
CA ALA A 126 8.94 7.00 1.07
C ALA A 126 9.25 5.60 1.55
N ARG A 127 9.35 5.46 2.86
CA ARG A 127 9.44 4.15 3.52
C ARG A 127 8.59 4.17 4.77
N ALA A 128 8.08 3.00 5.15
CA ALA A 128 7.26 2.87 6.35
C ALA A 128 7.53 1.55 7.05
N ASN A 129 7.23 1.51 8.32
CA ASN A 129 7.15 0.27 9.06
C ASN A 129 5.88 0.29 9.92
N ALA A 130 5.38 -0.88 10.26
CA ALA A 130 4.16 -0.97 11.01
C ALA A 130 4.12 -2.24 11.85
N MET A 131 3.28 -2.18 12.87
CA MET A 131 2.97 -3.28 13.75
C MET A 131 1.46 -3.44 13.77
N PHE A 132 1.00 -4.69 13.60
CA PHE A 132 -0.42 -5.03 13.55
C PHE A 132 -0.76 -6.04 14.63
N ARG A 133 -1.89 -5.82 15.29
CA ARG A 133 -2.45 -6.82 16.17
C ARG A 133 -3.27 -7.81 15.35
N VAL A 134 -3.07 -9.09 15.62
CA VAL A 134 -3.81 -10.17 14.97
C VAL A 134 -5.09 -10.42 15.74
N VAL A 135 -6.22 -10.36 15.06
CA VAL A 135 -7.54 -10.61 15.63
C VAL A 135 -8.20 -11.71 14.78
N PRO A 136 -8.67 -12.81 15.40
CA PRO A 136 -9.36 -13.84 14.63
C PRO A 136 -10.60 -13.27 13.97
N LYS A 137 -10.84 -13.65 12.71
CA LYS A 137 -12.08 -13.29 12.03
C LYS A 137 -13.25 -13.95 12.72
N LYS A 138 -14.32 -13.20 12.90
CA LYS A 138 -15.58 -13.78 13.35
C LYS A 138 -16.12 -14.69 12.25
N GLY A 139 -16.40 -15.92 12.62
CA GLY A 139 -16.97 -16.91 11.73
C GLY A 139 -18.43 -16.64 11.39
#